data_e9f3679f97d7c87b28bab0d14da5aa3a
#
_entry.id   e9f3679f97d7c87b28bab0d14da5aa3a
#
_cell.length_a   1.000
_cell.length_b   1.000
_cell.length_c   1.000
_cell.angle_alpha   90.00
_cell.angle_beta   90.00
_cell.angle_gamma   90.00
#
_symmetry.space_group_name_H-M   'P 1'
#
loop_
_entity.id
_entity.type
_entity.pdbx_description
1 polymer ?
#
loop_
_entity_poly.entity_id
_entity_poly.type
_entity_poly.pdbx_seq_one_letter_code
_entity_poly.pdbx_strand_id
1 'polypeptide(L)'
;MSRIGILCPGAIGHLNPMCNLGIELLRRGHKVILFGVPEVEEKISQSNLEFCEIGGSDFPLGSIETMYAQLGQLTGLEGLKFAIQFFKKEGNMLFRDAPNAIRNAQIDLLLIDQVTSAGGTIADYLNLPFITVCNALPINKEPGVPPYFTHWRYKDVWWAKLRNQLGNVLTNYLTRSIWDVLVQQRKIWHLPPHYKRDDSYSKLAQISQLPQELDFPRQKIAPWFHVDVANYKKPAFHNIKRVDC
;
A
#
# COMPACT_ATOMS: atom_id res chain seq x y z
N MET A 1 -15.12 7.48 19.37
CA MET A 1 -14.14 6.38 19.42
C MET A 1 -14.47 5.43 18.28
N SER A 2 -13.55 5.18 17.34
CA SER A 2 -13.76 4.32 16.18
C SER A 2 -12.79 3.15 16.21
N ARG A 3 -13.16 2.04 15.57
CA ARG A 3 -12.28 0.89 15.35
C ARG A 3 -11.69 1.00 13.94
N ILE A 4 -10.40 1.20 13.84
CA ILE A 4 -9.69 1.46 12.59
C ILE A 4 -8.86 0.25 12.21
N GLY A 5 -9.09 -0.28 11.02
CA GLY A 5 -8.31 -1.37 10.46
C GLY A 5 -7.17 -0.83 9.59
N ILE A 6 -6.01 -1.46 9.64
CA ILE A 6 -4.87 -1.14 8.79
C ILE A 6 -4.57 -2.33 7.87
N LEU A 7 -4.48 -2.08 6.57
CA LEU A 7 -4.00 -3.02 5.55
C LEU A 7 -2.76 -2.45 4.89
N CYS A 8 -1.62 -3.12 5.05
CA CYS A 8 -0.36 -2.74 4.39
C CYS A 8 0.52 -3.97 4.13
N PRO A 9 1.46 -3.90 3.19
CA PRO A 9 2.43 -4.96 2.99
C PRO A 9 3.31 -5.18 4.22
N GLY A 10 3.80 -6.41 4.42
CA GLY A 10 4.73 -6.75 5.49
C GLY A 10 6.14 -6.15 5.35
N ALA A 11 6.39 -5.36 4.30
CA ALA A 11 7.66 -4.67 4.08
C ALA A 11 7.89 -3.57 5.12
N ILE A 12 9.07 -3.54 5.74
CA ILE A 12 9.43 -2.59 6.81
C ILE A 12 9.20 -1.12 6.40
N GLY A 13 9.49 -0.79 5.13
CA GLY A 13 9.29 0.56 4.59
C GLY A 13 7.82 1.01 4.53
N HIS A 14 6.88 0.09 4.48
CA HIS A 14 5.44 0.33 4.52
C HIS A 14 4.88 0.16 5.93
N LEU A 15 5.33 -0.87 6.63
CA LEU A 15 4.84 -1.23 7.95
C LEU A 15 5.14 -0.13 9.00
N ASN A 16 6.38 0.37 9.04
CA ASN A 16 6.78 1.38 10.02
C ASN A 16 5.93 2.67 9.96
N PRO A 17 5.73 3.31 8.79
CA PRO A 17 4.89 4.50 8.71
C PRO A 17 3.44 4.21 9.10
N MET A 18 2.90 3.06 8.73
CA MET A 18 1.52 2.67 9.08
C MET A 18 1.37 2.38 10.59
N CYS A 19 2.37 1.76 11.22
CA CYS A 19 2.39 1.60 12.69
C CYS A 19 2.45 2.96 13.39
N ASN A 20 3.28 3.90 12.93
CA ASN A 20 3.37 5.23 13.52
C ASN A 20 2.02 5.99 13.44
N LEU A 21 1.35 5.88 12.28
CA LEU A 21 0.01 6.43 12.11
C LEU A 21 -0.99 5.76 13.06
N GLY A 22 -0.91 4.43 13.20
CA GLY A 22 -1.73 3.67 14.14
C GLY A 22 -1.51 4.07 15.61
N ILE A 23 -0.27 4.28 16.03
CA ILE A 23 0.08 4.75 17.38
C ILE A 23 -0.54 6.13 17.66
N GLU A 24 -0.46 7.05 16.70
CA GLU A 24 -1.06 8.37 16.83
C GLU A 24 -2.59 8.30 16.95
N LEU A 25 -3.24 7.41 16.20
CA LEU A 25 -4.68 7.16 16.31
C LEU A 25 -5.08 6.54 17.64
N LEU A 26 -4.28 5.61 18.18
CA LEU A 26 -4.46 5.10 19.56
C LEU A 26 -4.36 6.23 20.58
N ARG A 27 -3.37 7.10 20.46
CA ARG A 27 -3.18 8.27 21.35
C ARG A 27 -4.39 9.22 21.31
N ARG A 28 -5.11 9.27 20.18
CA ARG A 28 -6.35 10.04 20.03
C ARG A 28 -7.60 9.30 20.51
N GLY A 29 -7.44 8.12 21.10
CA GLY A 29 -8.54 7.35 21.70
C GLY A 29 -9.31 6.46 20.73
N HIS A 30 -8.76 6.16 19.56
CA HIS A 30 -9.31 5.14 18.66
C HIS A 30 -8.77 3.75 19.03
N LYS A 31 -9.45 2.69 18.59
CA LYS A 31 -8.90 1.33 18.57
C LYS A 31 -8.30 1.07 17.20
N VAL A 32 -7.11 0.47 17.14
CA VAL A 32 -6.41 0.23 15.88
C VAL A 32 -5.97 -1.23 15.81
N ILE A 33 -6.37 -1.90 14.72
CA ILE A 33 -6.05 -3.31 14.45
C ILE A 33 -5.32 -3.37 13.12
N LEU A 34 -4.12 -3.95 13.10
CA LEU A 34 -3.40 -4.22 11.87
C LEU A 34 -3.63 -5.66 11.43
N PHE A 35 -4.08 -5.85 10.19
CA PHE A 35 -4.27 -7.15 9.56
C PHE A 35 -3.03 -7.47 8.72
N GLY A 36 -2.38 -8.59 8.99
CA GLY A 36 -1.15 -8.94 8.32
C GLY A 36 -0.76 -10.41 8.45
N VAL A 37 0.29 -10.80 7.76
CA VAL A 37 0.85 -12.14 7.80
C VAL A 37 1.59 -12.39 9.13
N PRO A 38 1.78 -13.65 9.57
CA PRO A 38 2.39 -13.99 10.87
C PRO A 38 3.72 -13.29 11.15
N GLU A 39 4.55 -13.11 10.11
CA GLU A 39 5.91 -12.57 10.23
C GLU A 39 5.98 -11.14 10.78
N VAL A 40 4.89 -10.36 10.67
CA VAL A 40 4.87 -8.98 11.14
C VAL A 40 4.31 -8.82 12.55
N GLU A 41 3.79 -9.89 13.17
CA GLU A 41 3.12 -9.87 14.48
C GLU A 41 4.04 -9.29 15.57
N GLU A 42 5.26 -9.80 15.70
CA GLU A 42 6.19 -9.33 16.72
C GLU A 42 6.42 -7.82 16.65
N LYS A 43 6.61 -7.29 15.43
CA LYS A 43 6.82 -5.87 15.24
C LYS A 43 5.61 -5.03 15.58
N ILE A 44 4.42 -5.52 15.28
CA ILE A 44 3.16 -4.81 15.56
C ILE A 44 2.91 -4.78 17.06
N SER A 45 3.12 -5.91 17.75
CA SER A 45 2.98 -6.04 19.20
C SER A 45 3.91 -5.06 19.94
N GLN A 46 5.13 -4.85 19.45
CA GLN A 46 6.06 -3.82 19.98
C GLN A 46 5.53 -2.39 19.87
N SER A 47 4.57 -2.15 18.98
CA SER A 47 3.95 -0.85 18.75
C SER A 47 2.66 -0.65 19.59
N ASN A 48 2.30 -1.59 20.45
CA ASN A 48 1.04 -1.61 21.21
C ASN A 48 -0.23 -1.53 20.34
N LEU A 49 -0.14 -1.91 19.07
CA LEU A 49 -1.28 -2.08 18.18
C LEU A 49 -1.86 -3.49 18.33
N GLU A 50 -3.18 -3.62 18.19
CA GLU A 50 -3.79 -4.92 18.07
C GLU A 50 -3.41 -5.54 16.71
N PHE A 51 -3.12 -6.84 16.71
CA PHE A 51 -2.80 -7.61 15.52
C PHE A 51 -3.88 -8.64 15.23
N CYS A 52 -4.21 -8.79 13.96
CA CYS A 52 -5.07 -9.87 13.48
C CYS A 52 -4.37 -10.57 12.33
N GLU A 53 -4.01 -11.83 12.55
CA GLU A 53 -3.36 -12.65 11.54
C GLU A 53 -4.29 -12.93 10.38
N ILE A 54 -3.76 -12.76 9.16
CA ILE A 54 -4.34 -13.21 7.89
C ILE A 54 -3.24 -13.80 7.01
N GLY A 55 -3.58 -14.73 6.15
CA GLY A 55 -2.66 -15.25 5.14
C GLY A 55 -1.59 -16.22 5.63
N GLY A 56 -1.65 -16.74 6.85
CA GLY A 56 -0.65 -17.67 7.37
C GLY A 56 -0.48 -18.94 6.53
N SER A 57 -1.51 -19.39 5.83
CA SER A 57 -1.43 -20.53 4.92
C SER A 57 -0.61 -20.25 3.64
N ASP A 58 -0.64 -19.02 3.13
CA ASP A 58 0.10 -18.62 1.93
C ASP A 58 1.49 -18.06 2.26
N PHE A 59 1.58 -17.36 3.37
CA PHE A 59 2.76 -16.69 3.85
C PHE A 59 3.10 -17.12 5.28
N PRO A 60 3.57 -18.37 5.47
CA PRO A 60 4.02 -18.84 6.78
C PRO A 60 5.25 -18.03 7.24
N LEU A 61 5.56 -18.12 8.53
CA LEU A 61 6.69 -17.43 9.15
C LEU A 61 8.00 -17.67 8.38
N GLY A 62 8.77 -16.62 8.11
CA GLY A 62 10.00 -16.62 7.32
C GLY A 62 9.81 -16.53 5.80
N SER A 63 8.56 -16.58 5.31
CA SER A 63 8.28 -16.53 3.88
C SER A 63 8.52 -15.16 3.25
N ILE A 64 8.24 -14.10 3.98
CA ILE A 64 8.41 -12.72 3.52
C ILE A 64 9.90 -12.38 3.43
N GLU A 65 10.70 -12.76 4.45
CA GLU A 65 12.15 -12.58 4.43
C GLU A 65 12.78 -13.34 3.23
N THR A 66 12.40 -14.61 3.06
CA THR A 66 12.85 -15.43 1.92
C THR A 66 12.50 -14.78 0.58
N MET A 67 11.28 -14.28 0.44
CA MET A 67 10.80 -13.60 -0.76
C MET A 67 11.63 -12.34 -1.07
N TYR A 68 11.90 -11.49 -0.07
CA TYR A 68 12.73 -10.30 -0.28
C TYR A 68 14.18 -10.65 -0.59
N ALA A 69 14.75 -11.67 0.04
CA ALA A 69 16.08 -12.17 -0.28
C ALA A 69 16.17 -12.65 -1.74
N GLN A 70 15.16 -13.40 -2.22
CA GLN A 70 15.10 -13.82 -3.62
C GLN A 70 14.93 -12.63 -4.57
N LEU A 71 14.02 -11.71 -4.26
CA LEU A 71 13.77 -10.52 -5.08
C LEU A 71 15.04 -9.65 -5.21
N GLY A 72 15.84 -9.54 -4.14
CA GLY A 72 17.11 -8.81 -4.13
C GLY A 72 18.19 -9.41 -5.04
N GLN A 73 18.09 -10.71 -5.38
CA GLN A 73 19.01 -11.38 -6.30
C GLN A 73 18.57 -11.32 -7.77
N LEU A 74 17.30 -10.97 -8.01
CA LEU A 74 16.72 -10.94 -9.34
C LEU A 74 16.81 -9.53 -9.96
N THR A 75 17.02 -9.48 -11.27
CA THR A 75 17.09 -8.22 -12.02
C THR A 75 16.21 -8.27 -13.28
N GLY A 76 15.91 -7.10 -13.82
CA GLY A 76 15.21 -6.99 -15.10
C GLY A 76 13.85 -7.70 -15.13
N LEU A 77 13.62 -8.50 -16.17
CA LEU A 77 12.34 -9.19 -16.39
C LEU A 77 12.05 -10.31 -15.39
N GLU A 78 13.08 -10.94 -14.84
CA GLU A 78 12.88 -12.01 -13.85
C GLU A 78 12.38 -11.43 -12.52
N GLY A 79 13.00 -10.35 -12.05
CA GLY A 79 12.54 -9.63 -10.87
C GLY A 79 11.10 -9.12 -11.04
N LEU A 80 10.78 -8.58 -12.22
CA LEU A 80 9.42 -8.14 -12.52
C LEU A 80 8.40 -9.29 -12.50
N LYS A 81 8.72 -10.42 -13.13
CA LYS A 81 7.85 -11.61 -13.11
C LYS A 81 7.62 -12.12 -11.70
N PHE A 82 8.69 -12.17 -10.91
CA PHE A 82 8.61 -12.60 -9.51
C PHE A 82 7.72 -11.66 -8.68
N ALA A 83 7.91 -10.35 -8.78
CA ALA A 83 7.07 -9.37 -8.11
C ALA A 83 5.60 -9.47 -8.52
N ILE A 84 5.31 -9.68 -9.81
CA ILE A 84 3.94 -9.88 -10.30
C ILE A 84 3.29 -11.11 -9.65
N GLN A 85 4.00 -12.24 -9.56
CA GLN A 85 3.45 -13.44 -8.92
C GLN A 85 3.20 -13.22 -7.42
N PHE A 86 4.10 -12.53 -6.74
CA PHE A 86 3.92 -12.17 -5.35
C PHE A 86 2.67 -11.33 -5.13
N PHE A 87 2.49 -10.20 -5.86
CA PHE A 87 1.32 -9.35 -5.73
C PHE A 87 0.00 -10.03 -6.11
N LYS A 88 0.03 -10.96 -7.06
CA LYS A 88 -1.15 -11.79 -7.37
C LYS A 88 -1.51 -12.72 -6.21
N LYS A 89 -0.51 -13.38 -5.63
CA LYS A 89 -0.70 -14.26 -4.48
C LYS A 89 -1.23 -13.49 -3.28
N GLU A 90 -0.62 -12.34 -2.97
CA GLU A 90 -1.06 -11.44 -1.90
C GLU A 90 -2.51 -10.97 -2.12
N GLY A 91 -2.85 -10.52 -3.33
CA GLY A 91 -4.21 -10.09 -3.66
C GLY A 91 -5.25 -11.19 -3.45
N ASN A 92 -4.97 -12.41 -3.90
CA ASN A 92 -5.87 -13.56 -3.71
C ASN A 92 -6.02 -13.92 -2.22
N MET A 93 -4.92 -13.92 -1.48
CA MET A 93 -4.92 -14.14 -0.03
C MET A 93 -5.78 -13.08 0.68
N LEU A 94 -5.58 -11.80 0.38
CA LEU A 94 -6.35 -10.71 0.95
C LEU A 94 -7.84 -10.85 0.66
N PHE A 95 -8.23 -11.20 -0.56
CA PHE A 95 -9.64 -11.41 -0.91
C PHE A 95 -10.28 -12.57 -0.18
N ARG A 96 -9.52 -13.62 0.12
CA ARG A 96 -10.01 -14.80 0.85
C ARG A 96 -10.14 -14.52 2.36
N ASP A 97 -9.13 -13.94 2.98
CA ASP A 97 -8.99 -13.90 4.44
C ASP A 97 -9.45 -12.58 5.07
N ALA A 98 -9.12 -11.42 4.46
CA ALA A 98 -9.35 -10.13 5.07
C ALA A 98 -10.84 -9.78 5.28
N PRO A 99 -11.80 -10.10 4.38
CA PRO A 99 -13.19 -9.69 4.58
C PRO A 99 -13.80 -10.21 5.88
N ASN A 100 -13.58 -11.47 6.21
CA ASN A 100 -14.12 -12.06 7.43
C ASN A 100 -13.39 -11.55 8.68
N ALA A 101 -12.07 -11.42 8.62
CA ALA A 101 -11.28 -10.87 9.71
C ALA A 101 -11.70 -9.43 10.06
N ILE A 102 -11.86 -8.56 9.03
CA ILE A 102 -12.30 -7.17 9.20
C ILE A 102 -13.71 -7.09 9.76
N ARG A 103 -14.63 -7.94 9.26
CA ARG A 103 -16.02 -7.99 9.76
C ARG A 103 -16.07 -8.43 11.21
N ASN A 104 -15.33 -9.48 11.58
CA ASN A 104 -15.27 -10.00 12.96
C ASN A 104 -14.65 -9.00 13.93
N ALA A 105 -13.67 -8.23 13.46
CA ALA A 105 -13.04 -7.15 14.21
C ALA A 105 -13.93 -5.89 14.34
N GLN A 106 -15.11 -5.85 13.68
CA GLN A 106 -16.06 -4.72 13.71
C GLN A 106 -15.40 -3.39 13.36
N ILE A 107 -14.69 -3.34 12.26
CA ILE A 107 -13.97 -2.16 11.79
C ILE A 107 -14.95 -1.12 11.25
N ASP A 108 -14.76 0.16 11.61
CA ASP A 108 -15.55 1.31 11.14
C ASP A 108 -14.91 2.00 9.92
N LEU A 109 -13.56 1.96 9.81
CA LEU A 109 -12.78 2.64 8.78
C LEU A 109 -11.52 1.84 8.48
N LEU A 110 -11.10 1.80 7.21
CA LEU A 110 -9.84 1.20 6.81
C LEU A 110 -8.80 2.27 6.41
N LEU A 111 -7.57 2.10 6.88
CA LEU A 111 -6.38 2.74 6.34
C LEU A 111 -5.67 1.72 5.45
N ILE A 112 -5.53 2.05 4.19
CA ILE A 112 -5.02 1.11 3.18
C ILE A 112 -3.79 1.70 2.53
N ASP A 113 -2.66 0.99 2.63
CA ASP A 113 -1.46 1.37 1.89
C ASP A 113 -1.73 1.35 0.38
N GLN A 114 -1.23 2.34 -0.34
CA GLN A 114 -1.49 2.51 -1.78
C GLN A 114 -1.08 1.30 -2.62
N VAL A 115 -0.06 0.54 -2.20
CA VAL A 115 0.40 -0.65 -2.93
C VAL A 115 -0.42 -1.90 -2.61
N THR A 116 -1.23 -1.88 -1.56
CA THR A 116 -2.18 -2.96 -1.23
C THR A 116 -3.40 -2.89 -2.15
N SER A 117 -3.21 -3.30 -3.39
CA SER A 117 -4.16 -3.07 -4.48
C SER A 117 -5.55 -3.70 -4.26
N ALA A 118 -5.65 -4.78 -3.49
CA ALA A 118 -6.91 -5.44 -3.13
C ALA A 118 -7.75 -4.64 -2.13
N GLY A 119 -7.11 -3.79 -1.33
CA GLY A 119 -7.73 -3.15 -0.17
C GLY A 119 -8.97 -2.31 -0.50
N GLY A 120 -8.91 -1.46 -1.53
CA GLY A 120 -10.08 -0.66 -1.95
C GLY A 120 -11.27 -1.52 -2.40
N THR A 121 -11.03 -2.64 -3.08
CA THR A 121 -12.08 -3.59 -3.47
C THR A 121 -12.68 -4.29 -2.24
N ILE A 122 -11.88 -4.61 -1.23
CA ILE A 122 -12.35 -5.17 0.04
C ILE A 122 -13.21 -4.15 0.79
N ALA A 123 -12.78 -2.90 0.86
CA ALA A 123 -13.54 -1.82 1.49
C ALA A 123 -14.90 -1.63 0.82
N ASP A 124 -14.94 -1.60 -0.52
CA ASP A 124 -16.19 -1.53 -1.30
C ASP A 124 -17.12 -2.72 -1.00
N TYR A 125 -16.57 -3.94 -0.93
CA TYR A 125 -17.36 -5.15 -0.64
C TYR A 125 -17.95 -5.14 0.77
N LEU A 126 -17.21 -4.60 1.74
CA LEU A 126 -17.67 -4.48 3.11
C LEU A 126 -18.51 -3.23 3.36
N ASN A 127 -18.67 -2.37 2.35
CA ASN A 127 -19.29 -1.05 2.45
C ASN A 127 -18.67 -0.21 3.57
N LEU A 128 -17.34 -0.26 3.71
CA LEU A 128 -16.58 0.51 4.69
C LEU A 128 -15.93 1.74 4.05
N PRO A 129 -15.97 2.90 4.71
CA PRO A 129 -15.14 4.02 4.31
C PRO A 129 -13.67 3.64 4.44
N PHE A 130 -12.83 4.18 3.55
CA PHE A 130 -11.39 3.95 3.65
C PHE A 130 -10.59 5.17 3.22
N ILE A 131 -9.36 5.22 3.68
CA ILE A 131 -8.36 6.23 3.33
C ILE A 131 -7.18 5.50 2.70
N THR A 132 -6.71 5.99 1.56
CA THR A 132 -5.47 5.50 0.94
C THR A 132 -4.27 6.24 1.53
N VAL A 133 -3.26 5.50 1.98
CA VAL A 133 -2.01 6.07 2.54
C VAL A 133 -0.86 5.76 1.59
N CYS A 134 -0.19 6.80 1.12
CA CYS A 134 1.01 6.69 0.28
C CYS A 134 2.25 6.79 1.18
N ASN A 135 2.86 5.66 1.50
CA ASN A 135 4.04 5.57 2.36
C ASN A 135 5.36 5.80 1.61
N ALA A 136 5.29 5.81 0.29
CA ALA A 136 6.39 6.06 -0.63
C ALA A 136 5.93 7.07 -1.69
N LEU A 137 6.70 7.21 -2.77
CA LEU A 137 6.30 8.06 -3.90
C LEU A 137 4.91 7.68 -4.42
N PRO A 138 3.95 8.63 -4.46
CA PRO A 138 2.61 8.35 -4.94
C PRO A 138 2.61 7.79 -6.36
N ILE A 139 1.96 6.65 -6.55
CA ILE A 139 1.90 5.96 -7.84
C ILE A 139 0.69 6.36 -8.70
N ASN A 140 -0.06 7.38 -8.27
CA ASN A 140 -1.10 8.00 -9.09
C ASN A 140 -0.55 8.45 -10.44
N LYS A 141 -1.27 8.15 -11.52
CA LYS A 141 -0.78 8.40 -12.87
C LYS A 141 -1.13 9.79 -13.35
N GLU A 142 -0.12 10.48 -13.85
CA GLU A 142 -0.25 11.76 -14.52
C GLU A 142 0.68 11.82 -15.74
N PRO A 143 0.27 12.38 -16.89
CA PRO A 143 1.10 12.42 -18.10
C PRO A 143 2.47 13.09 -17.90
N GLY A 144 2.55 14.10 -17.02
CA GLY A 144 3.80 14.78 -16.69
C GLY A 144 4.75 13.95 -15.84
N VAL A 145 4.24 12.98 -15.09
CA VAL A 145 5.01 12.21 -14.11
C VAL A 145 5.58 10.94 -14.74
N PRO A 146 6.89 10.68 -14.62
CA PRO A 146 7.49 9.43 -15.07
C PRO A 146 6.89 8.21 -14.36
N PRO A 147 6.79 7.04 -15.03
CA PRO A 147 6.39 5.81 -14.36
C PRO A 147 7.32 5.49 -13.18
N TYR A 148 6.76 5.11 -12.04
CA TYR A 148 7.44 4.96 -10.74
C TYR A 148 8.63 3.99 -10.71
N PHE A 149 8.70 3.05 -11.66
CA PHE A 149 9.81 2.08 -11.76
C PHE A 149 10.90 2.51 -12.76
N THR A 150 10.81 3.73 -13.32
CA THR A 150 11.81 4.25 -14.24
C THR A 150 12.73 5.27 -13.56
N HIS A 151 13.98 5.34 -14.00
CA HIS A 151 14.92 6.39 -13.58
C HIS A 151 14.81 7.65 -14.47
N TRP A 152 13.67 7.84 -15.12
CA TRP A 152 13.49 8.98 -16.02
C TRP A 152 13.36 10.28 -15.22
N ARG A 153 14.16 11.25 -15.62
CA ARG A 153 14.05 12.60 -15.04
C ARG A 153 12.73 13.25 -15.43
N TYR A 154 12.12 13.95 -14.50
CA TYR A 154 10.99 14.82 -14.77
C TYR A 154 11.42 15.93 -15.74
N LYS A 155 10.60 16.18 -16.76
CA LYS A 155 10.73 17.32 -17.69
C LYS A 155 9.34 17.75 -18.13
N ASP A 156 9.04 19.06 -17.98
CA ASP A 156 7.76 19.61 -18.43
C ASP A 156 7.82 20.03 -19.90
N VAL A 157 8.03 19.03 -20.78
CA VAL A 157 8.04 19.20 -22.24
C VAL A 157 7.17 18.12 -22.89
N TRP A 158 6.62 18.43 -24.07
CA TRP A 158 5.65 17.56 -24.74
C TRP A 158 6.15 16.13 -24.98
N TRP A 159 7.40 15.98 -25.44
CA TRP A 159 7.98 14.67 -25.73
C TRP A 159 8.19 13.82 -24.46
N ALA A 160 8.51 14.45 -23.33
CA ALA A 160 8.63 13.75 -22.05
C ALA A 160 7.25 13.25 -21.56
N LYS A 161 6.21 14.07 -21.76
CA LYS A 161 4.83 13.66 -21.48
C LYS A 161 4.41 12.45 -22.33
N LEU A 162 4.72 12.48 -23.62
CA LEU A 162 4.47 11.35 -24.54
C LEU A 162 5.24 10.10 -24.09
N ARG A 163 6.55 10.23 -23.82
CA ARG A 163 7.38 9.14 -23.29
C ARG A 163 6.77 8.53 -22.02
N ASN A 164 6.35 9.37 -21.08
CA ASN A 164 5.76 8.92 -19.80
C ASN A 164 4.42 8.20 -20.03
N GLN A 165 3.59 8.68 -20.95
CA GLN A 165 2.34 7.99 -21.32
C GLN A 165 2.62 6.61 -21.91
N LEU A 166 3.54 6.49 -22.85
CA LEU A 166 3.94 5.20 -23.43
C LEU A 166 4.51 4.25 -22.35
N GLY A 167 5.34 4.77 -21.45
CA GLY A 167 5.86 4.01 -20.32
C GLY A 167 4.72 3.52 -19.40
N ASN A 168 3.73 4.35 -19.13
CA ASN A 168 2.56 3.96 -18.33
C ASN A 168 1.70 2.89 -19.05
N VAL A 169 1.55 2.96 -20.37
CA VAL A 169 0.87 1.92 -21.17
C VAL A 169 1.62 0.60 -21.06
N LEU A 170 2.94 0.62 -21.23
CA LEU A 170 3.78 -0.57 -21.09
C LEU A 170 3.68 -1.17 -19.69
N THR A 171 3.72 -0.33 -18.65
CA THR A 171 3.54 -0.80 -17.25
C THR A 171 2.20 -1.48 -17.07
N ASN A 172 1.13 -0.86 -17.57
CA ASN A 172 -0.20 -1.44 -17.47
C ASN A 172 -0.28 -2.81 -18.16
N TYR A 173 0.36 -2.94 -19.31
CA TYR A 173 0.42 -4.20 -20.04
C TYR A 173 1.20 -5.27 -19.24
N LEU A 174 2.39 -4.95 -18.78
CA LEU A 174 3.25 -5.88 -18.04
C LEU A 174 2.62 -6.33 -16.71
N THR A 175 1.94 -5.44 -16.00
CA THR A 175 1.30 -5.72 -14.71
C THR A 175 -0.20 -6.05 -14.83
N ARG A 176 -0.69 -6.31 -16.05
CA ARG A 176 -2.11 -6.57 -16.31
C ARG A 176 -2.65 -7.72 -15.47
N SER A 177 -1.88 -8.78 -15.29
CA SER A 177 -2.34 -9.96 -14.54
C SER A 177 -2.62 -9.69 -13.06
N ILE A 178 -1.98 -8.67 -12.45
CA ILE A 178 -2.34 -8.20 -11.09
C ILE A 178 -3.72 -7.53 -11.14
N TRP A 179 -3.93 -6.68 -12.15
CA TRP A 179 -5.20 -5.98 -12.35
C TRP A 179 -6.35 -6.95 -12.63
N ASP A 180 -6.10 -8.00 -13.40
CA ASP A 180 -7.10 -9.03 -13.73
C ASP A 180 -7.63 -9.73 -12.47
N VAL A 181 -6.79 -9.95 -11.44
CA VAL A 181 -7.23 -10.50 -10.13
C VAL A 181 -8.28 -9.59 -9.49
N LEU A 182 -8.06 -8.27 -9.47
CA LEU A 182 -9.01 -7.31 -8.90
C LEU A 182 -10.32 -7.28 -9.71
N VAL A 183 -10.20 -7.23 -11.04
CA VAL A 183 -11.38 -7.19 -11.94
C VAL A 183 -12.23 -8.44 -11.78
N GLN A 184 -11.62 -9.62 -11.71
CA GLN A 184 -12.32 -10.87 -11.49
C GLN A 184 -13.02 -10.90 -10.13
N GLN A 185 -12.33 -10.48 -9.08
CA GLN A 185 -12.92 -10.46 -7.74
C GLN A 185 -14.10 -9.49 -7.65
N ARG A 186 -14.00 -8.30 -8.25
CA ARG A 186 -15.12 -7.34 -8.32
C ARG A 186 -16.33 -7.93 -9.03
N LYS A 187 -16.13 -8.70 -10.10
CA LYS A 187 -17.21 -9.42 -10.77
C LYS A 187 -17.87 -10.47 -9.87
N ILE A 188 -17.06 -11.27 -9.15
CA ILE A 188 -17.54 -12.29 -8.21
C ILE A 188 -18.40 -11.66 -7.11
N TRP A 189 -17.97 -10.48 -6.62
CA TRP A 189 -18.69 -9.76 -5.57
C TRP A 189 -19.78 -8.81 -6.08
N HIS A 190 -20.07 -8.83 -7.38
CA HIS A 190 -21.06 -7.97 -8.04
C HIS A 190 -20.86 -6.46 -7.77
N LEU A 191 -19.59 -6.05 -7.66
CA LEU A 191 -19.22 -4.65 -7.48
C LEU A 191 -19.12 -3.91 -8.82
N PRO A 192 -19.34 -2.58 -8.84
CA PRO A 192 -19.10 -1.75 -10.02
C PRO A 192 -17.67 -1.93 -10.54
N PRO A 193 -17.46 -1.98 -11.87
CA PRO A 193 -16.12 -2.16 -12.44
C PRO A 193 -15.23 -0.93 -12.16
N HIS A 194 -13.95 -1.17 -11.95
CA HIS A 194 -12.92 -0.16 -12.04
C HIS A 194 -12.44 -0.04 -13.49
N TYR A 195 -12.34 1.17 -14.02
CA TYR A 195 -11.90 1.42 -15.41
C TYR A 195 -10.40 1.75 -15.50
N LYS A 196 -9.84 2.28 -14.42
CA LYS A 196 -8.41 2.61 -14.29
C LYS A 196 -7.90 2.23 -12.91
N ARG A 197 -6.58 2.10 -12.77
CA ARG A 197 -5.97 1.67 -11.49
C ARG A 197 -6.25 2.64 -10.35
N ASP A 198 -6.29 3.93 -10.63
CA ASP A 198 -6.57 4.97 -9.63
C ASP A 198 -8.01 4.89 -9.08
N ASP A 199 -8.91 4.12 -9.73
CA ASP A 199 -10.25 3.87 -9.19
C ASP A 199 -10.24 2.98 -7.95
N SER A 200 -9.14 2.24 -7.68
CA SER A 200 -8.96 1.45 -6.47
C SER A 200 -8.54 2.29 -5.24
N TYR A 201 -8.19 3.56 -5.45
CA TYR A 201 -7.83 4.45 -4.36
C TYR A 201 -9.05 5.18 -3.81
N SER A 202 -8.95 5.57 -2.54
CA SER A 202 -10.03 6.28 -1.86
C SER A 202 -10.35 7.61 -2.55
N LYS A 203 -11.66 7.86 -2.64
CA LYS A 203 -12.22 9.18 -3.00
C LYS A 203 -12.60 10.00 -1.76
N LEU A 204 -12.54 9.41 -0.57
CA LEU A 204 -12.73 10.12 0.68
C LEU A 204 -11.48 10.92 1.03
N ALA A 205 -10.32 10.25 1.08
CA ALA A 205 -9.03 10.88 1.26
C ALA A 205 -7.88 9.98 0.77
N GLN A 206 -6.85 10.60 0.22
CA GLN A 206 -5.55 10.01 -0.04
C GLN A 206 -4.52 10.85 0.70
N ILE A 207 -3.67 10.23 1.52
CA ILE A 207 -2.69 10.92 2.35
C ILE A 207 -1.31 10.49 1.90
N SER A 208 -0.46 11.43 1.48
CA SER A 208 0.96 11.17 1.25
C SER A 208 1.75 11.50 2.51
N GLN A 209 2.52 10.54 2.99
CA GLN A 209 3.49 10.74 4.07
C GLN A 209 4.85 11.26 3.54
N LEU A 210 4.99 11.37 2.20
CA LEU A 210 6.15 11.95 1.58
C LEU A 210 5.97 13.48 1.51
N PRO A 211 6.97 14.28 1.95
CA PRO A 211 6.95 15.73 1.75
C PRO A 211 6.80 16.11 0.28
N GLN A 212 6.07 17.18 0.00
CA GLN A 212 5.76 17.61 -1.36
C GLN A 212 7.02 17.86 -2.20
N GLU A 213 8.09 18.31 -1.57
CA GLU A 213 9.38 18.61 -2.21
C GLU A 213 10.09 17.35 -2.74
N LEU A 214 9.71 16.17 -2.25
CA LEU A 214 10.26 14.89 -2.67
C LEU A 214 9.37 14.18 -3.71
N ASP A 215 8.16 14.67 -3.97
CA ASP A 215 7.32 14.18 -5.06
C ASP A 215 7.60 14.96 -6.36
N PHE A 216 7.16 14.42 -7.48
CA PHE A 216 7.15 15.15 -8.75
C PHE A 216 6.20 16.34 -8.70
N PRO A 217 6.47 17.45 -9.42
CA PRO A 217 5.54 18.57 -9.49
C PRO A 217 4.28 18.16 -10.27
N ARG A 218 3.27 17.69 -9.53
CA ARG A 218 1.99 17.23 -10.09
C ARG A 218 1.09 18.42 -10.39
N GLN A 219 0.40 18.36 -11.54
CA GLN A 219 -0.52 19.41 -11.99
C GLN A 219 -2.00 19.04 -11.79
N LYS A 220 -2.31 17.74 -11.62
CA LYS A 220 -3.68 17.21 -11.54
C LYS A 220 -3.87 16.33 -10.31
N ILE A 221 -3.57 16.89 -9.15
CA ILE A 221 -3.84 16.22 -7.87
C ILE A 221 -5.36 16.27 -7.60
N ALA A 222 -5.93 15.14 -7.20
CA ALA A 222 -7.34 15.10 -6.83
C ALA A 222 -7.60 15.96 -5.57
N PRO A 223 -8.79 16.60 -5.44
CA PRO A 223 -9.10 17.45 -4.28
C PRO A 223 -9.01 16.75 -2.93
N TRP A 224 -9.16 15.43 -2.91
CA TRP A 224 -9.05 14.59 -1.70
C TRP A 224 -7.66 14.02 -1.46
N PHE A 225 -6.66 14.47 -2.23
CA PHE A 225 -5.28 14.10 -2.01
C PHE A 225 -4.60 15.13 -1.10
N HIS A 226 -4.12 14.68 0.04
CA HIS A 226 -3.49 15.50 1.06
C HIS A 226 -2.03 15.11 1.17
N VAL A 227 -1.16 16.10 1.15
CA VAL A 227 0.25 15.93 1.49
C VAL A 227 0.40 16.34 2.94
N ASP A 228 0.80 15.42 3.79
CA ASP A 228 1.06 15.76 5.17
C ASP A 228 2.40 16.50 5.26
N VAL A 229 2.32 17.81 5.49
CA VAL A 229 3.45 18.63 5.93
C VAL A 229 3.53 18.52 7.45
N ALA A 230 3.31 17.32 8.00
CA ALA A 230 3.43 17.13 9.42
C ALA A 230 4.84 17.51 9.85
N ASN A 231 4.93 18.47 10.74
CA ASN A 231 6.08 18.69 11.58
C ASN A 231 6.48 17.35 12.22
N TYR A 232 7.31 16.60 11.54
CA TYR A 232 7.92 15.39 12.04
C TYR A 232 8.76 15.78 13.25
N LYS A 233 8.15 15.86 14.43
CA LYS A 233 8.91 15.74 15.67
C LYS A 233 9.53 14.36 15.59
N LYS A 234 10.86 14.32 15.32
CA LYS A 234 11.65 13.10 15.35
C LYS A 234 11.20 12.30 16.57
N PRO A 235 10.73 11.03 16.40
CA PRO A 235 10.62 10.17 17.55
C PRO A 235 11.97 10.21 18.25
N ALA A 236 11.99 10.44 19.55
CA ALA A 236 13.21 10.36 20.34
C ALA A 236 13.70 8.91 20.25
N PHE A 237 14.63 8.67 19.35
CA PHE A 237 15.38 7.41 19.31
C PHE A 237 16.24 7.38 20.58
N HIS A 238 15.70 6.84 21.64
CA HIS A 238 16.46 6.53 22.83
C HIS A 238 17.26 5.24 22.53
N ASN A 239 18.58 5.46 22.39
CA ASN A 239 19.65 4.46 22.46
C ASN A 239 19.61 3.30 21.46
N ILE A 240 20.00 3.58 20.21
CA ILE A 240 20.70 2.57 19.43
C ILE A 240 22.14 2.51 19.97
N LYS A 241 22.47 1.50 20.78
CA LYS A 241 23.88 1.15 21.05
C LYS A 241 24.54 0.85 19.71
N ARG A 242 25.53 1.67 19.33
CA ARG A 242 26.47 1.30 18.27
C ARG A 242 27.13 0.00 18.69
N VAL A 243 26.97 -1.02 17.88
CA VAL A 243 27.85 -2.21 17.90
C VAL A 243 29.02 -1.79 17.02
N ASP A 244 30.17 -1.57 17.64
CA ASP A 244 31.44 -1.39 16.94
C ASP A 244 31.80 -2.74 16.29
N CYS A 245 31.98 -2.72 14.95
CA CYS A 245 32.61 -3.80 14.19
C CYS A 245 34.09 -3.57 14.09
#